data_cf2eea55115dacddd068b14c4c41f7f6
#
_entry.id   cf2eea55115dacddd068b14c4c41f7f6
#
_cell.length_a   1.000
_cell.length_b   1.000
_cell.length_c   1.000
_cell.angle_alpha   90.00
_cell.angle_beta   90.00
_cell.angle_gamma   90.00
#
_symmetry.space_group_name_H-M   'P 1'
#
loop_
_entity.id
_entity.type
_entity.pdbx_description
1 polymer ?
#
loop_
_entity_poly.entity_id
_entity_poly.type
_entity_poly.pdbx_seq_one_letter_code
_entity_poly.pdbx_strand_id
1 'polypeptide(L)'
;MLTLIRGAGDIATGITLRLRRSGIKVVMTDLARPTAIRRTVAFSEAVVHAEARVEDITARFAADADEARVLLTQGIVPVLADPDCACRAALRPDALVDAILAKHNLGTRITDAPIVVGVGPGFTAGEDCHAVVETMRGHTLGRVIYSGSALPNTNIPGLIGGFAGERVLRAPADGEFRSARRIGDLVKAGDVAGYVAGEPMVCTIDGVLRGLIADGVPVCKGMKSGDVDPRGNIENCYTASDKALAVGGGVLEALLHLSGALEER
;
A
#
# COMPACT_ATOMS: atom_id res chain seq x y z
N MET A 1 -16.88 -7.95 11.55
CA MET A 1 -15.64 -8.50 10.94
C MET A 1 -14.47 -7.62 11.34
N LEU A 2 -13.37 -8.20 11.81
CA LEU A 2 -12.06 -7.58 12.02
C LEU A 2 -11.09 -8.08 10.93
N THR A 3 -10.54 -7.16 10.14
CA THR A 3 -9.57 -7.47 9.10
C THR A 3 -8.19 -6.96 9.49
N LEU A 4 -7.18 -7.81 9.46
CA LEU A 4 -5.77 -7.46 9.59
C LEU A 4 -5.18 -7.28 8.18
N ILE A 5 -4.60 -6.12 7.90
CA ILE A 5 -3.92 -5.86 6.62
C ILE A 5 -2.42 -5.83 6.85
N ARG A 6 -1.69 -6.71 6.19
CA ARG A 6 -0.24 -6.74 6.15
C ARG A 6 0.25 -5.78 5.08
N GLY A 7 0.91 -4.70 5.50
CA GLY A 7 1.25 -3.53 4.70
C GLY A 7 0.33 -2.34 4.97
N ALA A 8 0.89 -1.12 4.96
CA ALA A 8 0.15 0.14 5.15
C ALA A 8 0.53 1.21 4.10
N GLY A 9 1.09 0.80 2.96
CA GLY A 9 1.37 1.67 1.81
C GLY A 9 0.09 2.15 1.10
N ASP A 10 0.23 2.85 -0.01
CA ASP A 10 -0.88 3.51 -0.73
C ASP A 10 -1.99 2.54 -1.19
N ILE A 11 -1.64 1.35 -1.65
CA ILE A 11 -2.64 0.34 -2.06
C ILE A 11 -3.37 -0.22 -0.84
N ALA A 12 -2.64 -0.60 0.21
CA ALA A 12 -3.22 -1.07 1.47
C ALA A 12 -4.12 -0.01 2.11
N THR A 13 -3.74 1.27 2.00
CA THR A 13 -4.56 2.40 2.44
C THR A 13 -5.85 2.51 1.64
N GLY A 14 -5.80 2.39 0.30
CA GLY A 14 -7.01 2.39 -0.53
C GLY A 14 -7.96 1.22 -0.22
N ILE A 15 -7.41 0.04 0.09
CA ILE A 15 -8.17 -1.10 0.62
C ILE A 15 -8.84 -0.70 1.94
N THR A 16 -8.09 -0.14 2.87
CA THR A 16 -8.60 0.30 4.18
C THR A 16 -9.72 1.33 4.05
N LEU A 17 -9.60 2.31 3.15
CA LEU A 17 -10.68 3.28 2.89
C LEU A 17 -11.98 2.58 2.47
N ARG A 18 -11.91 1.61 1.57
CA ARG A 18 -13.10 0.84 1.14
C ARG A 18 -13.71 0.04 2.28
N LEU A 19 -12.88 -0.70 3.02
CA LEU A 19 -13.35 -1.55 4.12
C LEU A 19 -13.95 -0.72 5.26
N ARG A 20 -13.30 0.36 5.67
CA ARG A 20 -13.78 1.25 6.74
C ARG A 20 -15.11 1.92 6.40
N ARG A 21 -15.24 2.43 5.17
CA ARG A 21 -16.48 3.02 4.67
C ARG A 21 -17.63 2.02 4.53
N SER A 22 -17.29 0.73 4.45
CA SER A 22 -18.26 -0.39 4.45
C SER A 22 -18.51 -0.96 5.87
N GLY A 23 -18.02 -0.31 6.94
CA GLY A 23 -18.27 -0.72 8.32
C GLY A 23 -17.36 -1.84 8.85
N ILE A 24 -16.35 -2.27 8.08
CA ILE A 24 -15.41 -3.31 8.49
C ILE A 24 -14.30 -2.69 9.37
N LYS A 25 -13.99 -3.31 10.51
CA LYS A 25 -12.88 -2.91 11.37
C LYS A 25 -11.56 -3.35 10.74
N VAL A 26 -10.56 -2.45 10.71
CA VAL A 26 -9.25 -2.70 10.10
C VAL A 26 -8.15 -2.39 11.10
N VAL A 27 -7.17 -3.28 11.18
CA VAL A 27 -5.85 -3.07 11.78
C VAL A 27 -4.82 -3.25 10.67
N MET A 28 -3.76 -2.44 10.66
CA MET A 28 -2.70 -2.55 9.66
C MET A 28 -1.36 -2.80 10.33
N THR A 29 -0.43 -3.42 9.59
CA THR A 29 0.96 -3.56 10.02
C THR A 29 1.90 -3.07 8.93
N ASP A 30 3.08 -2.59 9.29
CA ASP A 30 4.13 -2.21 8.35
C ASP A 30 5.52 -2.38 8.99
N LEU A 31 6.56 -2.03 8.24
CA LEU A 31 7.93 -1.92 8.73
C LEU A 31 8.03 -0.79 9.76
N ALA A 32 8.97 -0.92 10.71
CA ALA A 32 9.32 0.17 11.62
C ALA A 32 9.90 1.40 10.88
N ARG A 33 10.47 1.18 9.70
CA ARG A 33 10.88 2.23 8.74
C ARG A 33 10.17 1.96 7.41
N PRO A 34 8.99 2.53 7.20
CA PRO A 34 8.20 2.31 5.98
C PRO A 34 8.93 2.78 4.73
N THR A 35 8.73 2.05 3.63
CA THR A 35 9.33 2.36 2.32
C THR A 35 8.31 2.88 1.31
N ALA A 36 7.13 3.28 1.76
CA ALA A 36 6.11 3.87 0.91
C ALA A 36 6.63 5.16 0.26
N ILE A 37 6.46 5.28 -1.05
CA ILE A 37 6.84 6.50 -1.78
C ILE A 37 5.67 7.49 -1.89
N ARG A 38 4.43 7.01 -1.97
CA ARG A 38 3.23 7.85 -1.95
C ARG A 38 2.77 8.11 -0.52
N ARG A 39 3.66 8.71 0.29
CA ARG A 39 3.52 8.87 1.73
C ARG A 39 2.27 9.63 2.15
N THR A 40 1.91 10.68 1.43
CA THR A 40 0.72 11.50 1.68
C THR A 40 -0.61 10.75 1.60
N VAL A 41 -0.62 9.54 1.05
CA VAL A 41 -1.78 8.65 0.94
C VAL A 41 -1.47 7.25 1.47
N ALA A 42 -0.57 7.15 2.45
CA ALA A 42 -0.15 5.89 3.06
C ALA A 42 -0.30 5.96 4.59
N PHE A 43 -1.06 5.05 5.17
CA PHE A 43 -1.21 4.97 6.62
C PHE A 43 0.05 4.49 7.35
N SER A 44 1.05 3.98 6.62
CA SER A 44 2.38 3.71 7.18
C SER A 44 3.05 4.94 7.79
N GLU A 45 2.66 6.16 7.38
CA GLU A 45 3.15 7.41 7.99
C GLU A 45 2.76 7.53 9.48
N ALA A 46 1.73 6.82 9.94
CA ALA A 46 1.38 6.75 11.36
C ALA A 46 2.49 6.11 12.21
N VAL A 47 3.28 5.18 11.64
CA VAL A 47 4.44 4.59 12.32
C VAL A 47 5.53 5.64 12.59
N VAL A 48 5.67 6.61 11.68
CA VAL A 48 6.72 7.65 11.74
C VAL A 48 6.26 8.88 12.53
N HIS A 49 4.99 9.27 12.36
CA HIS A 49 4.45 10.54 12.86
C HIS A 49 3.38 10.37 13.94
N ALA A 50 3.22 9.15 14.48
CA ALA A 50 2.18 8.73 15.42
C ALA A 50 0.75 8.76 14.84
N GLU A 51 0.46 9.61 13.88
CA GLU A 51 -0.85 9.73 13.22
C GLU A 51 -0.66 10.01 11.73
N ALA A 52 -1.57 9.46 10.92
CA ALA A 52 -1.72 9.78 9.50
C ALA A 52 -3.20 9.90 9.16
N ARG A 53 -3.53 10.85 8.27
CA ARG A 53 -4.90 11.03 7.77
C ARG A 53 -4.89 10.97 6.25
N VAL A 54 -5.74 10.12 5.71
CA VAL A 54 -5.97 10.04 4.26
C VAL A 54 -7.46 10.19 4.00
N GLU A 55 -7.82 11.24 3.29
CA GLU A 55 -9.20 11.63 3.05
C GLU A 55 -9.96 11.80 4.39
N ASP A 56 -11.01 11.01 4.62
CA ASP A 56 -11.86 11.07 5.82
C ASP A 56 -11.45 10.09 6.94
N ILE A 57 -10.45 9.23 6.70
CA ILE A 57 -10.02 8.21 7.65
C ILE A 57 -8.72 8.62 8.34
N THR A 58 -8.69 8.44 9.66
CA THR A 58 -7.49 8.63 10.50
C THR A 58 -6.93 7.28 10.92
N ALA A 59 -5.61 7.16 10.84
CA ALA A 59 -4.84 6.04 11.38
C ALA A 59 -3.87 6.52 12.46
N ARG A 60 -3.63 5.72 13.48
CA ARG A 60 -2.66 5.98 14.54
C ARG A 60 -1.74 4.80 14.77
N PHE A 61 -0.50 5.10 15.13
CA PHE A 61 0.42 4.09 15.62
C PHE A 61 -0.13 3.43 16.88
N ALA A 62 -0.02 2.11 16.95
CA ALA A 62 -0.32 1.31 18.12
C ALA A 62 0.92 0.49 18.47
N ALA A 63 1.36 0.55 19.73
CA ALA A 63 2.55 -0.16 20.19
C ALA A 63 2.31 -1.68 20.25
N ASP A 64 1.07 -2.09 20.53
CA ASP A 64 0.68 -3.48 20.69
C ASP A 64 -0.79 -3.72 20.31
N ALA A 65 -1.23 -5.00 20.47
CA ALA A 65 -2.60 -5.41 20.16
C ALA A 65 -3.65 -4.81 21.11
N ASP A 66 -3.29 -4.49 22.34
CA ASP A 66 -4.23 -3.94 23.30
C ASP A 66 -4.51 -2.48 23.01
N GLU A 67 -3.48 -1.69 22.70
CA GLU A 67 -3.66 -0.33 22.21
C GLU A 67 -4.43 -0.32 20.88
N ALA A 68 -4.15 -1.26 19.97
CA ALA A 68 -4.92 -1.39 18.74
C ALA A 68 -6.42 -1.61 19.01
N ARG A 69 -6.79 -2.43 19.99
CA ARG A 69 -8.20 -2.61 20.38
C ARG A 69 -8.85 -1.33 20.88
N VAL A 70 -8.12 -0.55 21.68
CA VAL A 70 -8.59 0.76 22.17
C VAL A 70 -8.87 1.70 21.01
N LEU A 71 -7.93 1.84 20.07
CA LEU A 71 -8.09 2.70 18.89
C LEU A 71 -9.29 2.27 18.01
N LEU A 72 -9.49 0.96 17.86
CA LEU A 72 -10.67 0.44 17.13
C LEU A 72 -12.01 0.85 17.75
N THR A 73 -12.09 0.98 19.09
CA THR A 73 -13.33 1.47 19.75
C THR A 73 -13.59 2.95 19.47
N GLN A 74 -12.53 3.71 19.17
CA GLN A 74 -12.59 5.13 18.83
C GLN A 74 -12.86 5.37 17.32
N GLY A 75 -12.98 4.30 16.52
CA GLY A 75 -13.17 4.41 15.08
C GLY A 75 -11.88 4.71 14.31
N ILE A 76 -10.73 4.72 14.97
CA ILE A 76 -9.41 4.99 14.39
C ILE A 76 -8.82 3.68 13.86
N VAL A 77 -8.04 3.75 12.77
CA VAL A 77 -7.31 2.59 12.21
C VAL A 77 -5.97 2.45 12.92
N PRO A 78 -5.73 1.36 13.69
CA PRO A 78 -4.42 1.13 14.29
C PRO A 78 -3.41 0.68 13.23
N VAL A 79 -2.16 1.17 13.35
CA VAL A 79 -1.01 0.71 12.55
C VAL A 79 0.10 0.27 13.49
N LEU A 80 0.54 -0.97 13.38
CA LEU A 80 1.62 -1.53 14.20
C LEU A 80 2.92 -1.65 13.37
N ALA A 81 4.05 -1.46 14.02
CA ALA A 81 5.37 -1.78 13.43
C ALA A 81 5.66 -3.28 13.60
N ASP A 82 4.96 -4.11 12.82
CA ASP A 82 4.95 -5.57 12.93
C ASP A 82 4.90 -6.21 11.53
N PRO A 83 6.03 -6.26 10.80
CA PRO A 83 6.08 -6.75 9.42
C PRO A 83 5.68 -8.23 9.27
N ASP A 84 5.81 -9.00 10.33
CA ASP A 84 5.50 -10.43 10.34
C ASP A 84 4.06 -10.74 10.78
N CYS A 85 3.27 -9.70 11.09
CA CYS A 85 1.91 -9.83 11.61
C CYS A 85 1.82 -10.74 12.84
N ALA A 86 2.80 -10.67 13.76
CA ALA A 86 2.79 -11.45 15.01
C ALA A 86 1.58 -11.09 15.89
N CYS A 87 1.10 -9.84 15.79
CA CYS A 87 -0.10 -9.34 16.46
C CYS A 87 -1.37 -10.16 16.14
N ARG A 88 -1.39 -10.93 15.01
CA ARG A 88 -2.53 -11.77 14.65
C ARG A 88 -2.89 -12.79 15.71
N ALA A 89 -1.91 -13.30 16.45
CA ALA A 89 -2.13 -14.27 17.51
C ALA A 89 -2.97 -13.68 18.66
N ALA A 90 -2.73 -12.41 19.01
CA ALA A 90 -3.48 -11.69 20.02
C ALA A 90 -4.80 -11.15 19.47
N LEU A 91 -4.81 -10.54 18.30
CA LEU A 91 -5.98 -9.89 17.70
C LEU A 91 -7.05 -10.88 17.23
N ARG A 92 -6.65 -12.08 16.76
CA ARG A 92 -7.52 -13.12 16.18
C ARG A 92 -8.45 -12.54 15.11
N PRO A 93 -7.92 -11.99 14.01
CA PRO A 93 -8.75 -11.38 12.99
C PRO A 93 -9.61 -12.43 12.27
N ASP A 94 -10.78 -12.00 11.79
CA ASP A 94 -11.66 -12.83 10.94
C ASP A 94 -11.04 -12.99 9.53
N ALA A 95 -10.25 -12.00 9.11
CA ALA A 95 -9.58 -12.01 7.82
C ALA A 95 -8.17 -11.40 7.89
N LEU A 96 -7.26 -11.92 7.05
CA LEU A 96 -5.95 -11.36 6.78
C LEU A 96 -5.85 -11.00 5.30
N VAL A 97 -5.39 -9.78 5.00
CA VAL A 97 -5.14 -9.30 3.64
C VAL A 97 -3.66 -8.98 3.51
N ASP A 98 -2.91 -9.72 2.69
CA ASP A 98 -1.52 -9.37 2.40
C ASP A 98 -1.47 -8.37 1.25
N ALA A 99 -1.16 -7.13 1.57
CA ALA A 99 -1.06 -5.99 0.66
C ALA A 99 0.33 -5.32 0.67
N ILE A 100 1.38 -6.08 1.00
CA ILE A 100 2.78 -5.60 0.95
C ILE A 100 3.19 -5.28 -0.48
N LEU A 101 2.67 -6.02 -1.47
CA LEU A 101 3.02 -5.91 -2.90
C LEU A 101 4.50 -6.24 -3.20
N ALA A 102 5.07 -7.17 -2.46
CA ALA A 102 6.45 -7.64 -2.64
C ALA A 102 6.67 -8.43 -3.95
N LYS A 103 5.59 -8.77 -4.68
CA LYS A 103 5.59 -9.53 -5.95
C LYS A 103 5.98 -11.00 -5.80
N HIS A 104 6.19 -11.45 -4.60
CA HIS A 104 6.34 -12.84 -4.15
C HIS A 104 5.81 -12.94 -2.72
N ASN A 105 5.36 -14.12 -2.34
CA ASN A 105 4.85 -14.37 -0.99
C ASN A 105 6.00 -14.31 0.03
N LEU A 106 5.84 -13.48 1.05
CA LEU A 106 6.78 -13.32 2.18
C LEU A 106 6.31 -14.10 3.42
N GLY A 107 5.75 -15.29 3.23
CA GLY A 107 5.39 -16.21 4.30
C GLY A 107 3.94 -16.15 4.76
N THR A 108 3.05 -15.47 4.05
CA THR A 108 1.59 -15.53 4.29
C THR A 108 1.07 -16.91 3.89
N ARG A 109 0.22 -17.50 4.75
CA ARG A 109 -0.35 -18.83 4.58
C ARG A 109 -1.86 -18.77 4.62
N ILE A 110 -2.51 -19.65 3.89
CA ILE A 110 -3.98 -19.80 3.87
C ILE A 110 -4.57 -20.04 5.27
N THR A 111 -3.77 -20.53 6.22
CA THR A 111 -4.16 -20.82 7.62
C THR A 111 -3.92 -19.66 8.59
N ASP A 112 -3.43 -18.51 8.14
CA ASP A 112 -3.11 -17.37 9.02
C ASP A 112 -4.37 -16.67 9.59
N ALA A 113 -5.52 -16.84 8.93
CA ALA A 113 -6.83 -16.41 9.39
C ALA A 113 -7.94 -17.27 8.75
N PRO A 114 -9.20 -17.21 9.25
CA PRO A 114 -10.34 -17.87 8.58
C PRO A 114 -10.49 -17.49 7.11
N ILE A 115 -10.20 -16.25 6.77
CA ILE A 115 -10.17 -15.73 5.39
C ILE A 115 -8.79 -15.09 5.16
N VAL A 116 -8.09 -15.53 4.10
CA VAL A 116 -6.81 -14.93 3.68
C VAL A 116 -6.92 -14.49 2.24
N VAL A 117 -6.57 -13.22 1.95
CA VAL A 117 -6.60 -12.63 0.62
C VAL A 117 -5.20 -12.09 0.28
N GLY A 118 -4.63 -12.55 -0.85
CA GLY A 118 -3.40 -12.04 -1.41
C GLY A 118 -3.65 -10.89 -2.40
N VAL A 119 -2.85 -9.83 -2.37
CA VAL A 119 -3.00 -8.68 -3.27
C VAL A 119 -1.87 -8.66 -4.30
N GLY A 120 -2.21 -8.91 -5.55
CA GLY A 120 -1.28 -8.91 -6.69
C GLY A 120 -0.50 -10.21 -6.87
N PRO A 121 0.56 -10.19 -7.70
CA PRO A 121 1.35 -11.37 -8.03
C PRO A 121 2.16 -11.87 -6.83
N GLY A 122 2.42 -13.17 -6.82
CA GLY A 122 3.18 -13.86 -5.78
C GLY A 122 2.34 -14.78 -4.92
N PHE A 123 1.01 -14.78 -5.10
CA PHE A 123 0.08 -15.66 -4.41
C PHE A 123 -0.68 -16.55 -5.40
N THR A 124 -1.03 -17.75 -4.93
CA THR A 124 -1.92 -18.68 -5.62
C THR A 124 -3.14 -18.96 -4.76
N ALA A 125 -4.32 -18.62 -5.26
CA ALA A 125 -5.59 -18.92 -4.58
C ALA A 125 -5.82 -20.44 -4.52
N GLY A 126 -6.18 -20.93 -3.34
CA GLY A 126 -6.29 -22.36 -3.03
C GLY A 126 -5.02 -22.97 -2.43
N GLU A 127 -3.87 -22.28 -2.47
CA GLU A 127 -2.59 -22.72 -1.90
C GLU A 127 -2.13 -21.77 -0.79
N ASP A 128 -1.79 -20.51 -1.16
CA ASP A 128 -1.30 -19.49 -0.23
C ASP A 128 -2.41 -18.74 0.50
N CYS A 129 -3.55 -18.58 -0.17
CA CYS A 129 -4.69 -17.78 0.27
C CYS A 129 -5.99 -18.29 -0.33
N HIS A 130 -7.13 -17.79 0.15
CA HIS A 130 -8.46 -18.17 -0.34
C HIS A 130 -8.84 -17.42 -1.63
N ALA A 131 -8.32 -16.21 -1.81
CA ALA A 131 -8.51 -15.42 -3.02
C ALA A 131 -7.31 -14.51 -3.28
N VAL A 132 -7.10 -14.17 -4.56
CA VAL A 132 -6.11 -13.19 -5.01
C VAL A 132 -6.83 -12.03 -5.68
N VAL A 133 -6.39 -10.79 -5.42
CA VAL A 133 -6.93 -9.61 -6.12
C VAL A 133 -5.92 -9.09 -7.12
N GLU A 134 -6.32 -8.97 -8.39
CA GLU A 134 -5.48 -8.51 -9.49
C GLU A 134 -5.09 -7.03 -9.33
N THR A 135 -3.81 -6.73 -9.51
CA THR A 135 -3.27 -5.37 -9.42
C THR A 135 -2.69 -4.83 -10.72
N MET A 136 -2.65 -5.63 -11.78
CA MET A 136 -2.22 -5.16 -13.10
C MET A 136 -3.22 -4.13 -13.63
N ARG A 137 -2.71 -2.95 -14.06
CA ARG A 137 -3.56 -1.95 -14.73
C ARG A 137 -4.11 -2.51 -16.03
N GLY A 138 -5.38 -2.27 -16.30
CA GLY A 138 -6.10 -2.74 -17.48
C GLY A 138 -7.47 -3.29 -17.14
N HIS A 139 -8.00 -4.11 -18.03
CA HIS A 139 -9.36 -4.61 -17.97
C HIS A 139 -9.68 -5.45 -16.71
N THR A 140 -8.68 -6.11 -16.14
CA THR A 140 -8.83 -7.03 -15.00
C THR A 140 -8.44 -6.42 -13.66
N LEU A 141 -8.09 -5.13 -13.61
CA LEU A 141 -7.70 -4.47 -12.36
C LEU A 141 -8.80 -4.59 -11.29
N GLY A 142 -8.43 -5.11 -10.11
CA GLY A 142 -9.34 -5.31 -8.99
C GLY A 142 -10.16 -6.60 -9.07
N ARG A 143 -10.03 -7.41 -10.13
CA ARG A 143 -10.72 -8.69 -10.24
C ARG A 143 -10.31 -9.66 -9.15
N VAL A 144 -11.28 -10.33 -8.55
CA VAL A 144 -11.05 -11.41 -7.58
C VAL A 144 -10.83 -12.72 -8.31
N ILE A 145 -9.82 -13.46 -7.91
CA ILE A 145 -9.38 -14.74 -8.45
C ILE A 145 -9.49 -15.77 -7.33
N TYR A 146 -10.41 -16.70 -7.44
CA TYR A 146 -10.64 -17.77 -6.46
C TYR A 146 -9.88 -19.07 -6.77
N SER A 147 -9.22 -19.16 -7.92
CA SER A 147 -8.36 -20.28 -8.32
C SER A 147 -7.27 -19.79 -9.25
N GLY A 148 -6.01 -20.06 -8.92
CA GLY A 148 -4.83 -19.59 -9.66
C GLY A 148 -4.27 -18.28 -9.13
N SER A 149 -3.53 -17.55 -9.97
CA SER A 149 -2.71 -16.42 -9.59
C SER A 149 -3.03 -15.15 -10.40
N ALA A 150 -2.68 -13.98 -9.85
CA ALA A 150 -2.68 -12.72 -10.60
C ALA A 150 -1.61 -12.74 -11.70
N LEU A 151 -1.76 -11.84 -12.68
CA LEU A 151 -0.81 -11.69 -13.78
C LEU A 151 0.61 -11.41 -13.24
N PRO A 152 1.66 -12.02 -13.83
CA PRO A 152 3.03 -11.81 -13.41
C PRO A 152 3.42 -10.33 -13.50
N ASN A 153 4.28 -9.89 -12.56
CA ASN A 153 4.80 -8.53 -12.59
C ASN A 153 5.70 -8.32 -13.81
N THR A 154 5.40 -7.29 -14.59
CA THR A 154 6.18 -6.91 -15.78
C THR A 154 7.37 -5.99 -15.47
N ASN A 155 7.47 -5.46 -14.24
CA ASN A 155 8.39 -4.37 -13.85
C ASN A 155 8.19 -3.06 -14.64
N ILE A 156 7.21 -3.00 -15.52
CA ILE A 156 6.87 -1.80 -16.29
C ILE A 156 5.69 -1.11 -15.60
N PRO A 157 5.85 0.13 -15.13
CA PRO A 157 4.73 0.91 -14.57
C PRO A 157 3.63 1.13 -15.59
N GLY A 158 2.39 1.17 -15.11
CA GLY A 158 1.26 1.46 -16.01
C GLY A 158 1.37 2.85 -16.65
N LEU A 159 0.90 2.96 -17.89
CA LEU A 159 0.88 4.20 -18.65
C LEU A 159 -0.04 5.24 -17.97
N ILE A 160 0.46 6.45 -17.75
CA ILE A 160 -0.28 7.62 -17.28
C ILE A 160 0.16 8.83 -18.08
N GLY A 161 -0.78 9.52 -18.73
CA GLY A 161 -0.46 10.72 -19.50
C GLY A 161 0.60 10.52 -20.61
N GLY A 162 0.68 9.32 -21.19
CA GLY A 162 1.66 8.97 -22.22
C GLY A 162 3.01 8.48 -21.70
N PHE A 163 3.25 8.46 -20.38
CA PHE A 163 4.51 8.03 -19.75
C PHE A 163 4.34 6.77 -18.91
N ALA A 164 5.33 5.90 -18.90
CA ALA A 164 5.35 4.65 -18.13
C ALA A 164 6.56 4.60 -17.16
N GLY A 165 7.70 4.10 -17.62
CA GLY A 165 8.92 3.98 -16.84
C GLY A 165 9.53 5.32 -16.45
N GLU A 166 9.40 6.30 -17.29
CA GLU A 166 9.92 7.65 -17.13
C GLU A 166 9.36 8.37 -15.90
N ARG A 167 8.15 8.01 -15.47
CA ARG A 167 7.53 8.57 -14.26
C ARG A 167 8.22 8.13 -12.98
N VAL A 168 9.00 7.05 -13.02
CA VAL A 168 9.60 6.45 -11.83
C VAL A 168 10.97 7.02 -11.58
N LEU A 169 11.15 7.68 -10.45
CA LEU A 169 12.47 8.09 -9.99
C LEU A 169 13.11 6.92 -9.23
N ARG A 170 14.33 6.59 -9.63
CA ARG A 170 15.09 5.48 -9.04
C ARG A 170 16.32 6.02 -8.31
N ALA A 171 16.66 5.40 -7.18
CA ALA A 171 17.86 5.74 -6.43
C ALA A 171 19.10 5.62 -7.32
N PRO A 172 19.95 6.67 -7.41
CA PRO A 172 21.14 6.66 -8.26
C PRO A 172 22.27 5.81 -7.69
N ALA A 173 22.30 5.62 -6.37
CA ALA A 173 23.34 4.88 -5.65
C ALA A 173 22.73 4.12 -4.45
N ASP A 174 23.53 3.30 -3.79
CA ASP A 174 23.22 2.74 -2.48
C ASP A 174 23.48 3.79 -1.40
N GLY A 175 22.61 3.87 -0.39
CA GLY A 175 22.79 4.81 0.74
C GLY A 175 21.46 5.31 1.30
N GLU A 176 21.53 6.30 2.17
CA GLU A 176 20.35 6.95 2.73
C GLU A 176 19.84 8.05 1.77
N PHE A 177 18.52 8.06 1.57
CA PHE A 177 17.87 9.09 0.77
C PHE A 177 17.75 10.42 1.55
N ARG A 178 17.94 11.53 0.85
CA ARG A 178 17.71 12.90 1.34
C ARG A 178 16.92 13.69 0.30
N SER A 179 15.77 14.21 0.68
CA SER A 179 14.89 14.98 -0.21
C SER A 179 15.45 16.38 -0.49
N ALA A 180 15.28 16.84 -1.73
CA ALA A 180 15.49 18.24 -2.15
C ALA A 180 14.15 18.93 -2.50
N ARG A 181 13.09 18.18 -2.61
CA ARG A 181 11.73 18.61 -2.96
C ARG A 181 10.70 17.94 -2.05
N ARG A 182 9.45 18.37 -2.15
CA ARG A 182 8.31 17.81 -1.39
C ARG A 182 7.28 17.19 -2.32
N ILE A 183 6.53 16.21 -1.83
CA ILE A 183 5.35 15.70 -2.55
C ILE A 183 4.38 16.87 -2.72
N GLY A 184 3.88 17.06 -3.94
CA GLY A 184 3.04 18.18 -4.34
C GLY A 184 3.79 19.28 -5.11
N ASP A 185 5.12 19.29 -5.10
CA ASP A 185 5.89 20.26 -5.89
C ASP A 185 5.71 20.00 -7.40
N LEU A 186 5.50 21.05 -8.17
CA LEU A 186 5.61 21.02 -9.63
C LEU A 186 7.09 20.96 -10.02
N VAL A 187 7.45 20.03 -10.88
CA VAL A 187 8.81 19.75 -11.28
C VAL A 187 8.94 19.74 -12.81
N LYS A 188 10.14 20.04 -13.28
CA LYS A 188 10.57 19.94 -14.68
C LYS A 188 11.53 18.79 -14.86
N ALA A 189 11.60 18.26 -16.08
CA ALA A 189 12.68 17.37 -16.46
C ALA A 189 14.04 18.05 -16.19
N GLY A 190 14.94 17.36 -15.49
CA GLY A 190 16.23 17.89 -15.02
C GLY A 190 16.23 18.40 -13.57
N ASP A 191 15.08 18.65 -12.95
CA ASP A 191 15.02 19.04 -11.54
C ASP A 191 15.49 17.90 -10.61
N VAL A 192 16.23 18.25 -9.57
CA VAL A 192 16.69 17.30 -8.55
C VAL A 192 15.59 17.10 -7.52
N ALA A 193 15.10 15.86 -7.38
CA ALA A 193 14.09 15.47 -6.40
C ALA A 193 14.72 15.13 -5.02
N GLY A 194 15.97 14.68 -5.01
CA GLY A 194 16.71 14.31 -3.81
C GLY A 194 18.09 13.77 -4.11
N TYR A 195 18.77 13.27 -3.09
CA TYR A 195 20.15 12.76 -3.20
C TYR A 195 20.28 11.41 -2.48
N VAL A 196 21.19 10.56 -2.97
CA VAL A 196 21.63 9.33 -2.30
C VAL A 196 23.16 9.29 -2.37
N ALA A 197 23.84 9.23 -1.23
CA ALA A 197 25.31 9.25 -1.16
C ALA A 197 25.94 10.42 -1.93
N GLY A 198 25.27 11.58 -2.00
CA GLY A 198 25.70 12.76 -2.75
C GLY A 198 25.29 12.75 -4.22
N GLU A 199 24.86 11.64 -4.79
CA GLU A 199 24.41 11.53 -6.18
C GLU A 199 22.97 12.04 -6.35
N PRO A 200 22.67 12.90 -7.33
CA PRO A 200 21.34 13.46 -7.51
C PRO A 200 20.37 12.46 -8.14
N MET A 201 19.17 12.38 -7.56
CA MET A 201 18.01 11.71 -8.17
C MET A 201 17.18 12.73 -8.94
N VAL A 202 17.23 12.66 -10.28
CA VAL A 202 16.71 13.68 -11.20
C VAL A 202 15.34 13.29 -11.73
N CYS A 203 14.43 14.27 -11.84
CA CYS A 203 13.14 14.11 -12.51
C CYS A 203 13.37 13.98 -14.02
N THR A 204 12.77 12.98 -14.63
CA THR A 204 12.95 12.67 -16.07
C THR A 204 11.87 13.26 -16.95
N ILE A 205 10.77 13.73 -16.34
CA ILE A 205 9.62 14.35 -17.02
C ILE A 205 9.10 15.54 -16.22
N ASP A 206 8.35 16.41 -16.89
CA ASP A 206 7.56 17.47 -16.26
C ASP A 206 6.33 16.87 -15.55
N GLY A 207 5.88 17.47 -14.45
CA GLY A 207 4.69 17.05 -13.74
C GLY A 207 4.63 17.51 -12.30
N VAL A 208 3.86 16.80 -11.48
CA VAL A 208 3.86 16.95 -10.03
C VAL A 208 4.60 15.78 -9.38
N LEU A 209 5.48 16.06 -8.42
CA LEU A 209 6.15 15.04 -7.62
C LEU A 209 5.11 14.39 -6.70
N ARG A 210 4.55 13.25 -7.15
CA ARG A 210 3.43 12.58 -6.48
C ARG A 210 3.88 11.59 -5.41
N GLY A 211 5.10 11.15 -5.49
CA GLY A 211 5.67 10.21 -4.54
C GLY A 211 7.16 10.44 -4.34
N LEU A 212 7.61 10.34 -3.10
CA LEU A 212 9.00 10.47 -2.71
C LEU A 212 9.22 9.68 -1.41
N ILE A 213 10.23 8.82 -1.39
CA ILE A 213 10.61 8.07 -0.20
C ILE A 213 11.01 9.02 0.95
N ALA A 214 10.87 8.60 2.19
CA ALA A 214 11.20 9.45 3.34
C ALA A 214 12.71 9.64 3.50
N ASP A 215 13.11 10.78 4.08
CA ASP A 215 14.49 11.05 4.44
C ASP A 215 15.03 10.00 5.40
N GLY A 216 16.31 9.64 5.26
CA GLY A 216 17.00 8.67 6.09
C GLY A 216 16.65 7.20 5.79
N VAL A 217 15.73 6.92 4.87
CA VAL A 217 15.45 5.53 4.47
C VAL A 217 16.60 5.00 3.63
N PRO A 218 17.18 3.84 3.98
CA PRO A 218 18.20 3.20 3.17
C PRO A 218 17.60 2.68 1.86
N VAL A 219 18.25 2.99 0.76
CA VAL A 219 17.86 2.57 -0.58
C VAL A 219 19.04 1.90 -1.30
N CYS A 220 18.72 0.97 -2.20
CA CYS A 220 19.70 0.37 -3.10
C CYS A 220 19.60 1.02 -4.49
N LYS A 221 20.70 1.08 -5.21
CA LYS A 221 20.74 1.58 -6.59
C LYS A 221 19.67 0.92 -7.46
N GLY A 222 18.88 1.74 -8.16
CA GLY A 222 17.77 1.29 -8.99
C GLY A 222 16.45 1.07 -8.23
N MET A 223 16.43 1.13 -6.89
CA MET A 223 15.20 1.06 -6.11
C MET A 223 14.27 2.21 -6.50
N LYS A 224 12.98 1.92 -6.67
CA LYS A 224 11.98 2.95 -6.90
C LYS A 224 11.86 3.83 -5.65
N SER A 225 12.23 5.09 -5.77
CA SER A 225 12.30 6.05 -4.67
C SER A 225 11.44 7.30 -4.88
N GLY A 226 10.83 7.45 -6.05
CA GLY A 226 9.89 8.53 -6.32
C GLY A 226 8.96 8.25 -7.51
N ASP A 227 8.00 9.15 -7.72
CA ASP A 227 7.01 9.06 -8.80
C ASP A 227 6.56 10.47 -9.20
N VAL A 228 6.68 10.80 -10.50
CA VAL A 228 6.17 12.05 -11.08
C VAL A 228 4.87 11.76 -11.83
N ASP A 229 3.83 12.55 -11.58
CA ASP A 229 2.58 12.47 -12.32
C ASP A 229 2.55 13.55 -13.40
N PRO A 230 2.61 13.17 -14.70
CA PRO A 230 2.68 14.12 -15.81
C PRO A 230 1.40 14.94 -15.98
N ARG A 231 0.29 14.55 -15.35
CA ARG A 231 -0.98 15.31 -15.41
C ARG A 231 -0.92 16.62 -14.63
N GLY A 232 0.08 16.81 -13.74
CA GLY A 232 0.30 18.03 -13.00
C GLY A 232 -0.78 18.37 -11.97
N ASN A 233 -1.74 17.45 -11.69
CA ASN A 233 -2.79 17.67 -10.71
C ASN A 233 -2.28 17.36 -9.29
N ILE A 234 -2.14 18.41 -8.47
CA ILE A 234 -1.63 18.33 -7.10
C ILE A 234 -2.57 17.50 -6.21
N GLU A 235 -3.88 17.51 -6.41
CA GLU A 235 -4.83 16.73 -5.63
C GLU A 235 -4.58 15.22 -5.73
N ASN A 236 -4.01 14.75 -6.84
CA ASN A 236 -3.61 13.35 -7.00
C ASN A 236 -2.53 12.93 -6.00
N CYS A 237 -1.86 13.87 -5.36
CA CYS A 237 -0.86 13.59 -4.33
C CYS A 237 -1.51 13.23 -3.00
N TYR A 238 -2.74 13.69 -2.73
CA TYR A 238 -3.40 13.63 -1.42
C TYR A 238 -4.67 12.77 -1.40
N THR A 239 -5.02 12.16 -2.53
CA THR A 239 -6.18 11.27 -2.64
C THR A 239 -5.78 9.87 -3.08
N ALA A 240 -6.53 8.85 -2.65
CA ALA A 240 -6.33 7.48 -3.07
C ALA A 240 -6.52 7.34 -4.59
N SER A 241 -5.65 6.57 -5.23
CA SER A 241 -5.71 6.38 -6.68
C SER A 241 -6.85 5.47 -7.10
N ASP A 242 -7.25 5.60 -8.37
CA ASP A 242 -8.13 4.66 -9.08
C ASP A 242 -7.73 3.19 -8.85
N LYS A 243 -6.42 2.90 -8.97
CA LYS A 243 -5.88 1.55 -8.72
C LYS A 243 -6.10 1.11 -7.28
N ALA A 244 -5.80 1.95 -6.30
CA ALA A 244 -5.93 1.64 -4.89
C ALA A 244 -7.41 1.36 -4.53
N LEU A 245 -8.32 2.17 -5.05
CA LEU A 245 -9.76 2.01 -4.83
C LEU A 245 -10.35 0.80 -5.57
N ALA A 246 -9.88 0.49 -6.79
CA ALA A 246 -10.31 -0.70 -7.52
C ALA A 246 -9.88 -1.99 -6.82
N VAL A 247 -8.61 -2.06 -6.39
CA VAL A 247 -8.10 -3.19 -5.59
C VAL A 247 -8.86 -3.32 -4.27
N GLY A 248 -9.15 -2.19 -3.61
CA GLY A 248 -9.96 -2.17 -2.39
C GLY A 248 -11.38 -2.69 -2.60
N GLY A 249 -11.99 -2.43 -3.77
CA GLY A 249 -13.27 -3.02 -4.18
C GLY A 249 -13.20 -4.54 -4.31
N GLY A 250 -12.15 -5.05 -4.96
CA GLY A 250 -11.93 -6.50 -5.08
C GLY A 250 -11.70 -7.18 -3.72
N VAL A 251 -10.93 -6.54 -2.83
CA VAL A 251 -10.77 -7.10 -1.47
C VAL A 251 -12.10 -7.13 -0.72
N LEU A 252 -12.90 -6.07 -0.80
CA LEU A 252 -14.23 -6.03 -0.18
C LEU A 252 -15.14 -7.16 -0.72
N GLU A 253 -15.17 -7.35 -2.05
CA GLU A 253 -15.90 -8.44 -2.70
C GLU A 253 -15.45 -9.81 -2.15
N ALA A 254 -14.14 -10.07 -2.12
CA ALA A 254 -13.59 -11.33 -1.62
C ALA A 254 -13.98 -11.60 -0.16
N LEU A 255 -13.90 -10.58 0.70
CA LEU A 255 -14.26 -10.72 2.12
C LEU A 255 -15.76 -11.01 2.29
N LEU A 256 -16.63 -10.33 1.58
CA LEU A 256 -18.08 -10.54 1.66
C LEU A 256 -18.47 -11.93 1.12
N HIS A 257 -17.90 -12.34 -0.01
CA HIS A 257 -18.16 -13.66 -0.60
C HIS A 257 -17.67 -14.79 0.31
N LEU A 258 -16.41 -14.75 0.74
CA LEU A 258 -15.81 -15.82 1.55
C LEU A 258 -16.38 -15.92 2.97
N SER A 259 -16.92 -14.82 3.50
CA SER A 259 -17.55 -14.83 4.84
C SER A 259 -19.00 -15.31 4.83
N GLY A 260 -19.64 -15.47 3.67
CA GLY A 260 -21.08 -15.74 3.57
C GLY A 260 -21.94 -14.63 4.17
N ALA A 261 -21.43 -13.42 4.34
CA ALA A 261 -22.10 -12.35 5.09
C ALA A 261 -23.40 -11.86 4.43
N LEU A 262 -23.57 -12.13 3.13
CA LEU A 262 -24.73 -11.74 2.35
C LEU A 262 -25.59 -12.96 1.89
N GLU A 263 -25.24 -14.17 2.33
CA GLU A 263 -26.10 -15.32 2.09
C GLU A 263 -27.35 -15.19 2.97
N GLU A 264 -28.52 -15.34 2.38
CA GLU A 264 -29.79 -15.38 3.11
C GLU A 264 -29.75 -16.55 4.11
N ARG A 265 -29.96 -16.23 5.40
CA ARG A 265 -30.08 -17.22 6.49
C ARG A 265 -31.46 -17.85 6.46
#